data_beb30a4ce97d8c5aa1190909c44549da
#
_entry.id   beb30a4ce97d8c5aa1190909c44549da
#
_cell.length_a   1.000
_cell.length_b   1.000
_cell.length_c   1.000
_cell.angle_alpha   90.00
_cell.angle_beta   90.00
_cell.angle_gamma   90.00
#
_symmetry.space_group_name_H-M   'P 1'
#
loop_
_entity.id
_entity.type
_entity.pdbx_description
1 polymer ?
#
loop_
_entity_poly.entity_id
_entity_poly.type
_entity_poly.pdbx_seq_one_letter_code
_entity_poly.pdbx_strand_id
1 'polypeptide(L)'
;AASDVYKRQILMAIPAKTLHNTPGLHRFETWQNRVSGFFDKEEVPAAKFDIDKDAQIAHARIAIATSHVVGKGPGNSIQRDFLSQAFSDFIFAIVVEEMGLIGGIFVVFLYLWLLMRAGRIAQKCERTFPAFLVMGIALLLVSQAILNMMVAVGLFPVTGQPLPLVSKGGTSTLINCAYIGMILSVSRYTAHLEE
;
A
#
# COMPACT_ATOMS: atom_id res chain seq x y z
N ALA A 1 13.62 -22.18 9.57
CA ALA A 1 13.01 -22.91 10.71
C ALA A 1 13.28 -22.25 12.08
N ALA A 2 14.55 -22.06 12.51
CA ALA A 2 14.84 -21.44 13.83
C ALA A 2 14.46 -19.95 13.89
N SER A 3 14.71 -19.19 12.83
CA SER A 3 14.37 -17.77 12.74
C SER A 3 12.85 -17.50 12.85
N ASP A 4 12.01 -18.41 12.40
CA ASP A 4 10.56 -18.27 12.44
C ASP A 4 9.99 -18.55 13.83
N VAL A 5 10.63 -19.43 14.59
CA VAL A 5 10.29 -19.73 15.99
C VAL A 5 10.58 -18.52 16.88
N TYR A 6 11.72 -17.83 16.69
CA TYR A 6 12.06 -16.62 17.45
C TYR A 6 11.14 -15.44 17.12
N LYS A 7 10.75 -15.27 15.85
CA LYS A 7 9.77 -14.24 15.45
C LYS A 7 8.40 -14.50 16.07
N ARG A 8 7.95 -15.77 16.09
CA ARG A 8 6.72 -16.18 16.79
C ARG A 8 6.80 -15.94 18.30
N GLN A 9 7.93 -16.25 18.95
CA GLN A 9 8.10 -16.05 20.39
C GLN A 9 8.12 -14.59 20.80
N ILE A 10 8.75 -13.70 20.03
CA ILE A 10 8.75 -12.25 20.31
C ILE A 10 7.34 -11.67 20.10
N LEU A 11 6.60 -12.14 19.09
CA LEU A 11 5.23 -11.68 18.82
C LEU A 11 4.22 -12.19 19.88
N MET A 12 4.47 -13.39 20.47
CA MET A 12 3.63 -13.99 21.51
C MET A 12 4.04 -13.61 22.94
N ALA A 13 5.20 -12.99 23.14
CA ALA A 13 5.71 -12.62 24.47
C ALA A 13 4.93 -11.48 25.13
N ILE A 14 4.06 -10.79 24.40
CA ILE A 14 3.16 -9.78 24.96
C ILE A 14 1.80 -10.45 25.17
N PRO A 15 1.40 -10.78 26.41
CA PRO A 15 0.14 -11.45 26.66
C PRO A 15 -1.02 -10.56 26.22
N ALA A 16 -1.87 -11.07 25.32
CA ALA A 16 -3.05 -10.39 24.79
C ALA A 16 -4.01 -9.86 25.89
N LYS A 17 -3.98 -10.47 27.09
CA LYS A 17 -4.77 -10.01 28.24
C LYS A 17 -4.35 -8.66 28.81
N THR A 18 -3.11 -8.24 28.64
CA THR A 18 -2.60 -6.95 29.18
C THR A 18 -2.92 -5.78 28.25
N LEU A 19 -3.22 -6.05 26.97
CA LEU A 19 -3.50 -5.05 25.93
C LEU A 19 -4.96 -4.58 25.93
N HIS A 20 -5.89 -5.37 26.48
CA HIS A 20 -7.33 -5.09 26.39
C HIS A 20 -7.79 -3.86 27.22
N ASN A 21 -6.97 -3.35 28.13
CA ASN A 21 -7.39 -2.34 29.11
C ASN A 21 -6.78 -0.94 28.90
N THR A 22 -6.02 -0.71 27.81
CA THR A 22 -5.41 0.60 27.53
C THR A 22 -5.97 1.22 26.24
N PRO A 23 -6.64 2.39 26.32
CA PRO A 23 -7.11 3.09 25.14
C PRO A 23 -5.91 3.57 24.30
N GLY A 24 -5.66 2.93 23.17
CA GLY A 24 -4.56 3.19 22.26
C GLY A 24 -3.86 1.94 21.75
N LEU A 25 -3.91 0.83 22.48
CA LEU A 25 -3.30 -0.44 22.08
C LEU A 25 -4.22 -1.35 21.24
N HIS A 26 -5.49 -0.98 21.08
CA HIS A 26 -6.46 -1.71 20.26
C HIS A 26 -6.02 -1.85 18.77
N ARG A 27 -5.30 -0.85 18.26
CA ARG A 27 -4.73 -0.92 16.90
C ARG A 27 -3.58 -1.93 16.80
N PHE A 28 -2.81 -2.10 17.87
CA PHE A 28 -1.72 -3.04 17.91
C PHE A 28 -2.24 -4.49 17.95
N GLU A 29 -3.28 -4.76 18.73
CA GLU A 29 -3.96 -6.06 18.77
C GLU A 29 -4.54 -6.44 17.39
N THR A 30 -5.21 -5.48 16.74
CA THR A 30 -5.73 -5.67 15.38
C THR A 30 -4.61 -5.98 14.39
N TRP A 31 -3.47 -5.30 14.49
CA TRP A 31 -2.31 -5.54 13.64
C TRP A 31 -1.66 -6.90 13.92
N GLN A 32 -1.51 -7.27 15.19
CA GLN A 32 -0.98 -8.56 15.61
C GLN A 32 -1.85 -9.71 15.08
N ASN A 33 -3.18 -9.60 15.19
CA ASN A 33 -4.12 -10.59 14.66
C ASN A 33 -4.07 -10.71 13.14
N ARG A 34 -3.84 -9.61 12.41
CA ARG A 34 -3.66 -9.62 10.95
C ARG A 34 -2.36 -10.30 10.53
N VAL A 35 -1.28 -10.06 11.27
CA VAL A 35 0.03 -10.67 11.00
C VAL A 35 0.02 -12.14 11.34
N SER A 36 -0.52 -12.54 12.50
CA SER A 36 -0.62 -13.95 12.89
C SER A 36 -1.51 -14.74 11.93
N GLY A 37 -2.69 -14.20 11.57
CA GLY A 37 -3.60 -14.82 10.60
C GLY A 37 -3.01 -14.95 9.19
N PHE A 38 -2.07 -14.08 8.80
CA PHE A 38 -1.36 -14.19 7.52
C PHE A 38 -0.32 -15.31 7.51
N PHE A 39 0.35 -15.55 8.65
CA PHE A 39 1.37 -16.61 8.79
C PHE A 39 0.78 -17.96 9.16
N ASP A 40 -0.33 -17.99 9.89
CA ASP A 40 -1.07 -19.21 10.22
C ASP A 40 -1.99 -19.57 9.04
N LYS A 41 -1.39 -20.13 7.97
CA LYS A 41 -2.10 -20.68 6.81
C LYS A 41 -2.80 -22.02 7.11
N GLU A 42 -3.00 -22.40 8.36
CA GLU A 42 -3.87 -23.51 8.71
C GLU A 42 -5.31 -23.11 8.40
N GLU A 43 -6.06 -24.04 7.78
CA GLU A 43 -7.47 -23.91 7.46
C GLU A 43 -8.23 -23.25 8.61
N VAL A 44 -8.58 -21.98 8.43
CA VAL A 44 -9.32 -21.24 9.44
C VAL A 44 -10.65 -21.95 9.61
N PRO A 45 -10.98 -22.50 10.80
CA PRO A 45 -12.27 -23.14 11.01
C PRO A 45 -13.38 -22.18 10.59
N ALA A 46 -14.39 -22.65 9.90
CA ALA A 46 -15.51 -21.86 9.36
C ALA A 46 -16.16 -20.92 10.39
N ALA A 47 -15.99 -21.19 11.68
CA ALA A 47 -16.47 -20.37 12.79
C ALA A 47 -15.65 -19.08 13.06
N LYS A 48 -14.43 -18.93 12.48
CA LYS A 48 -13.55 -17.75 12.61
C LYS A 48 -13.37 -16.98 11.31
N PHE A 49 -14.10 -17.35 10.26
CA PHE A 49 -14.05 -16.67 8.99
C PHE A 49 -14.72 -15.30 9.11
N ASP A 50 -13.92 -14.22 9.05
CA ASP A 50 -14.43 -12.85 8.97
C ASP A 50 -14.90 -12.64 7.53
N ILE A 51 -16.19 -12.98 7.28
CA ILE A 51 -16.79 -13.09 5.93
C ILE A 51 -16.52 -11.83 5.10
N ASP A 52 -16.52 -10.66 5.72
CA ASP A 52 -16.35 -9.40 4.98
C ASP A 52 -14.89 -9.14 4.58
N LYS A 53 -13.91 -9.44 5.43
CA LYS A 53 -12.48 -9.15 5.16
C LYS A 53 -11.83 -10.23 4.30
N ASP A 54 -12.12 -11.48 4.60
CA ASP A 54 -11.57 -12.61 3.85
C ASP A 54 -12.18 -12.67 2.44
N ALA A 55 -13.47 -12.31 2.30
CA ALA A 55 -14.10 -12.14 1.00
C ALA A 55 -13.46 -11.03 0.17
N GLN A 56 -13.11 -9.87 0.77
CA GLN A 56 -12.45 -8.77 0.04
C GLN A 56 -11.08 -9.19 -0.51
N ILE A 57 -10.28 -9.89 0.31
CA ILE A 57 -8.98 -10.40 -0.14
C ILE A 57 -9.17 -11.44 -1.26
N ALA A 58 -10.14 -12.34 -1.12
CA ALA A 58 -10.44 -13.34 -2.13
C ALA A 58 -10.88 -12.68 -3.46
N HIS A 59 -11.78 -11.70 -3.42
CA HIS A 59 -12.22 -10.96 -4.59
C HIS A 59 -11.08 -10.17 -5.25
N ALA A 60 -10.18 -9.55 -4.48
CA ALA A 60 -9.00 -8.88 -5.02
C ALA A 60 -8.06 -9.86 -5.74
N ARG A 61 -7.85 -11.04 -5.19
CA ARG A 61 -7.04 -12.09 -5.83
C ARG A 61 -7.71 -12.65 -7.09
N ILE A 62 -9.04 -12.83 -7.08
CA ILE A 62 -9.81 -13.25 -8.25
C ILE A 62 -9.72 -12.18 -9.34
N ALA A 63 -9.85 -10.89 -8.99
CA ALA A 63 -9.68 -9.78 -9.93
C ALA A 63 -8.34 -9.86 -10.66
N ILE A 64 -7.24 -10.03 -9.92
CA ILE A 64 -5.90 -10.16 -10.48
C ILE A 64 -5.75 -11.45 -11.31
N ALA A 65 -6.24 -12.59 -10.82
CA ALA A 65 -6.12 -13.87 -11.51
C ALA A 65 -6.91 -13.91 -12.83
N THR A 66 -8.05 -13.21 -12.92
CA THR A 66 -8.91 -13.17 -14.10
C THR A 66 -8.59 -12.04 -15.08
N SER A 67 -7.62 -11.19 -14.75
CA SER A 67 -7.34 -9.95 -15.51
C SER A 67 -6.71 -10.18 -16.88
N HIS A 68 -6.08 -11.32 -17.12
CA HIS A 68 -5.28 -11.56 -18.33
C HIS A 68 -4.22 -10.46 -18.59
N VAL A 69 -3.59 -10.48 -19.78
CA VAL A 69 -2.54 -9.50 -20.15
C VAL A 69 -3.13 -8.12 -20.46
N VAL A 70 -4.28 -8.07 -21.12
CA VAL A 70 -4.90 -6.84 -21.64
C VAL A 70 -6.03 -6.31 -20.74
N GLY A 71 -6.54 -7.12 -19.81
CA GLY A 71 -7.65 -6.75 -18.94
C GLY A 71 -9.03 -6.85 -19.63
N LYS A 72 -10.08 -6.55 -18.85
CA LYS A 72 -11.49 -6.58 -19.31
C LYS A 72 -11.97 -5.27 -19.95
N GLY A 73 -11.10 -4.26 -19.94
CA GLY A 73 -11.42 -2.91 -20.40
C GLY A 73 -11.85 -1.97 -19.25
N PRO A 74 -11.60 -0.66 -19.39
CA PRO A 74 -11.96 0.33 -18.38
C PRO A 74 -13.46 0.33 -18.08
N GLY A 75 -13.82 0.29 -16.79
CA GLY A 75 -15.21 0.29 -16.34
C GLY A 75 -15.89 -1.08 -16.31
N ASN A 76 -15.26 -2.14 -16.80
CA ASN A 76 -15.83 -3.49 -16.87
C ASN A 76 -15.36 -4.40 -15.73
N SER A 77 -14.90 -3.84 -14.61
CA SER A 77 -14.56 -4.62 -13.43
C SER A 77 -15.81 -5.22 -12.81
N ILE A 78 -15.84 -6.56 -12.71
CA ILE A 78 -16.92 -7.30 -12.05
C ILE A 78 -16.71 -7.29 -10.54
N GLN A 79 -15.45 -7.36 -10.09
CA GLN A 79 -15.11 -7.48 -8.69
C GLN A 79 -15.28 -6.16 -7.92
N ARG A 80 -15.33 -5.02 -8.61
CA ARG A 80 -15.53 -3.68 -8.02
C ARG A 80 -16.80 -3.61 -7.16
N ASP A 81 -17.88 -4.20 -7.60
CA ASP A 81 -19.18 -4.10 -6.93
C ASP A 81 -19.26 -4.99 -5.66
N PHE A 82 -18.36 -5.97 -5.55
CA PHE A 82 -18.26 -6.86 -4.40
C PHE A 82 -17.26 -6.37 -3.33
N LEU A 83 -16.39 -5.41 -3.66
CA LEU A 83 -15.41 -4.87 -2.72
C LEU A 83 -15.94 -3.58 -2.07
N SER A 84 -16.30 -3.61 -0.78
CA SER A 84 -16.76 -2.42 -0.04
C SER A 84 -15.66 -1.33 0.05
N GLN A 85 -14.38 -1.72 0.08
CA GLN A 85 -13.20 -0.82 0.08
C GLN A 85 -12.46 -0.81 -1.26
N ALA A 86 -13.18 -1.10 -2.36
CA ALA A 86 -12.62 -1.20 -3.70
C ALA A 86 -11.76 -0.01 -4.11
N PHE A 87 -12.27 1.20 -3.90
CA PHE A 87 -11.61 2.44 -4.29
C PHE A 87 -10.59 2.98 -3.29
N SER A 88 -10.44 2.36 -2.12
CA SER A 88 -9.48 2.72 -1.10
C SER A 88 -8.27 1.79 -1.14
N ASP A 89 -8.40 0.62 -0.56
CA ASP A 89 -7.28 -0.26 -0.25
C ASP A 89 -6.93 -1.24 -1.37
N PHE A 90 -7.93 -1.60 -2.22
CA PHE A 90 -7.80 -2.60 -3.27
C PHE A 90 -7.89 -2.02 -4.70
N ILE A 91 -7.72 -0.70 -4.84
CA ILE A 91 -7.78 -0.03 -6.16
C ILE A 91 -6.79 -0.64 -7.16
N PHE A 92 -5.61 -1.08 -6.70
CA PHE A 92 -4.63 -1.71 -7.57
C PHE A 92 -5.15 -3.01 -8.21
N ALA A 93 -5.90 -3.83 -7.45
CA ALA A 93 -6.51 -5.05 -8.00
C ALA A 93 -7.53 -4.72 -9.09
N ILE A 94 -8.31 -3.64 -8.94
CA ILE A 94 -9.27 -3.17 -9.94
C ILE A 94 -8.54 -2.66 -11.18
N VAL A 95 -7.47 -1.87 -11.00
CA VAL A 95 -6.65 -1.39 -12.13
C VAL A 95 -6.10 -2.57 -12.93
N VAL A 96 -5.62 -3.61 -12.25
CA VAL A 96 -5.14 -4.83 -12.91
C VAL A 96 -6.29 -5.59 -13.58
N GLU A 97 -7.49 -5.66 -12.99
CA GLU A 97 -8.65 -6.31 -13.63
C GLU A 97 -9.09 -5.60 -14.91
N GLU A 98 -9.15 -4.26 -14.89
CA GLU A 98 -9.61 -3.45 -16.01
C GLU A 98 -8.58 -3.30 -17.12
N MET A 99 -7.32 -2.98 -16.76
CA MET A 99 -6.23 -2.68 -17.70
C MET A 99 -5.27 -3.83 -17.92
N GLY A 100 -5.49 -4.94 -17.25
CA GLY A 100 -4.62 -6.11 -17.32
C GLY A 100 -3.29 -5.93 -16.60
N LEU A 101 -2.41 -6.90 -16.79
CA LEU A 101 -1.05 -6.86 -16.26
C LEU A 101 -0.27 -5.63 -16.76
N ILE A 102 -0.55 -5.19 -17.99
CA ILE A 102 0.05 -3.98 -18.58
C ILE A 102 -0.26 -2.75 -17.73
N GLY A 103 -1.53 -2.58 -17.29
CA GLY A 103 -1.93 -1.49 -16.41
C GLY A 103 -1.23 -1.54 -15.06
N GLY A 104 -1.11 -2.73 -14.45
CA GLY A 104 -0.36 -2.91 -13.22
C GLY A 104 1.11 -2.51 -13.34
N ILE A 105 1.80 -2.98 -14.39
CA ILE A 105 3.19 -2.61 -14.69
C ILE A 105 3.32 -1.11 -14.94
N PHE A 106 2.38 -0.51 -15.65
CA PHE A 106 2.38 0.94 -15.90
C PHE A 106 2.29 1.75 -14.60
N VAL A 107 1.44 1.35 -13.66
CA VAL A 107 1.35 2.01 -12.35
C VAL A 107 2.67 1.88 -11.58
N VAL A 108 3.28 0.70 -11.53
CA VAL A 108 4.62 0.50 -10.91
C VAL A 108 5.66 1.41 -11.58
N PHE A 109 5.67 1.46 -12.90
CA PHE A 109 6.59 2.31 -13.66
C PHE A 109 6.44 3.79 -13.28
N LEU A 110 5.20 4.30 -13.11
CA LEU A 110 4.98 5.70 -12.71
C LEU A 110 5.58 6.02 -11.33
N TYR A 111 5.46 5.11 -10.35
CA TYR A 111 6.08 5.31 -9.03
C TYR A 111 7.60 5.27 -9.10
N LEU A 112 8.17 4.35 -9.88
CA LEU A 112 9.62 4.31 -10.11
C LEU A 112 10.12 5.56 -10.85
N TRP A 113 9.36 6.05 -11.80
CA TRP A 113 9.64 7.31 -12.51
C TRP A 113 9.64 8.50 -11.55
N LEU A 114 8.64 8.58 -10.66
CA LEU A 114 8.55 9.60 -9.62
C LEU A 114 9.78 9.55 -8.71
N LEU A 115 10.19 8.37 -8.26
CA LEU A 115 11.37 8.20 -7.42
C LEU A 115 12.66 8.64 -8.15
N MET A 116 12.84 8.23 -9.39
CA MET A 116 13.99 8.66 -10.21
C MET A 116 14.00 10.16 -10.42
N ARG A 117 12.84 10.77 -10.67
CA ARG A 117 12.72 12.22 -10.85
C ARG A 117 13.06 12.98 -9.57
N ALA A 118 12.55 12.52 -8.43
CA ALA A 118 12.88 13.08 -7.11
C ALA A 118 14.38 12.95 -6.81
N GLY A 119 14.98 11.81 -7.13
CA GLY A 119 16.43 11.61 -6.99
C GLY A 119 17.26 12.59 -7.81
N ARG A 120 16.86 12.87 -9.05
CA ARG A 120 17.53 13.88 -9.89
C ARG A 120 17.39 15.29 -9.33
N ILE A 121 16.22 15.64 -8.77
CA ILE A 121 16.02 16.94 -8.11
C ILE A 121 16.91 17.04 -6.87
N ALA A 122 16.96 15.99 -6.05
CA ALA A 122 17.79 15.97 -4.84
C ALA A 122 19.29 16.10 -5.14
N GLN A 123 19.79 15.50 -6.23
CA GLN A 123 21.18 15.61 -6.66
C GLN A 123 21.57 17.02 -7.13
N LYS A 124 20.60 17.79 -7.64
CA LYS A 124 20.82 19.17 -8.09
C LYS A 124 20.73 20.20 -6.95
N CYS A 125 20.28 19.79 -5.75
CA CYS A 125 20.18 20.68 -4.61
C CYS A 125 21.55 20.95 -3.99
N GLU A 126 21.97 22.20 -3.92
CA GLU A 126 23.20 22.62 -3.21
C GLU A 126 23.07 22.48 -1.68
N ARG A 127 21.84 22.64 -1.16
CA ARG A 127 21.55 22.56 0.27
C ARG A 127 21.08 21.16 0.65
N THR A 128 21.64 20.64 1.72
CA THR A 128 21.36 19.28 2.22
C THR A 128 19.90 19.08 2.64
N PHE A 129 19.28 20.08 3.31
CA PHE A 129 17.92 19.95 3.83
C PHE A 129 16.86 19.74 2.72
N PRO A 130 16.78 20.57 1.66
CA PRO A 130 15.82 20.33 0.57
C PRO A 130 16.06 19.00 -0.15
N ALA A 131 17.31 18.58 -0.32
CA ALA A 131 17.66 17.31 -0.94
C ALA A 131 17.08 16.13 -0.15
N PHE A 132 17.31 16.07 1.16
CA PHE A 132 16.77 15.03 2.02
C PHE A 132 15.25 15.09 2.14
N LEU A 133 14.65 16.28 2.15
CA LEU A 133 13.20 16.46 2.17
C LEU A 133 12.54 15.81 0.94
N VAL A 134 13.03 16.13 -0.27
CA VAL A 134 12.49 15.58 -1.51
C VAL A 134 12.66 14.06 -1.57
N MET A 135 13.84 13.56 -1.21
CA MET A 135 14.12 12.13 -1.21
C MET A 135 13.25 11.39 -0.18
N GLY A 136 13.12 11.94 1.03
CA GLY A 136 12.30 11.35 2.10
C GLY A 136 10.82 11.26 1.73
N ILE A 137 10.26 12.32 1.14
CA ILE A 137 8.87 12.34 0.67
C ILE A 137 8.66 11.33 -0.47
N ALA A 138 9.56 11.29 -1.44
CA ALA A 138 9.46 10.35 -2.56
C ALA A 138 9.55 8.89 -2.10
N LEU A 139 10.48 8.58 -1.19
CA LEU A 139 10.61 7.25 -0.60
C LEU A 139 9.36 6.86 0.20
N LEU A 140 8.77 7.79 0.96
CA LEU A 140 7.54 7.57 1.71
C LEU A 140 6.38 7.21 0.77
N LEU A 141 6.17 7.99 -0.29
CA LEU A 141 5.11 7.73 -1.27
C LEU A 141 5.30 6.38 -1.98
N VAL A 142 6.53 6.11 -2.44
CA VAL A 142 6.82 4.86 -3.17
C VAL A 142 6.74 3.64 -2.25
N SER A 143 7.25 3.71 -1.02
CA SER A 143 7.14 2.60 -0.07
C SER A 143 5.69 2.29 0.29
N GLN A 144 4.86 3.32 0.51
CA GLN A 144 3.43 3.15 0.74
C GLN A 144 2.74 2.51 -0.47
N ALA A 145 3.08 2.92 -1.70
CA ALA A 145 2.54 2.33 -2.91
C ALA A 145 2.93 0.84 -3.04
N ILE A 146 4.20 0.51 -2.84
CA ILE A 146 4.69 -0.88 -2.88
C ILE A 146 3.95 -1.74 -1.85
N LEU A 147 3.82 -1.27 -0.61
CA LEU A 147 3.10 -2.00 0.43
C LEU A 147 1.64 -2.24 0.05
N ASN A 148 0.94 -1.25 -0.50
CA ASN A 148 -0.44 -1.43 -0.97
C ASN A 148 -0.52 -2.48 -2.10
N MET A 149 0.38 -2.42 -3.10
CA MET A 149 0.43 -3.40 -4.18
C MET A 149 0.73 -4.82 -3.66
N MET A 150 1.65 -4.96 -2.70
CA MET A 150 1.95 -6.26 -2.06
C MET A 150 0.74 -6.83 -1.32
N VAL A 151 -0.04 -5.98 -0.65
CA VAL A 151 -1.31 -6.38 -0.02
C VAL A 151 -2.32 -6.84 -1.07
N ALA A 152 -2.49 -6.09 -2.16
CA ALA A 152 -3.43 -6.44 -3.22
C ALA A 152 -3.10 -7.79 -3.89
N VAL A 153 -1.82 -8.09 -4.09
CA VAL A 153 -1.33 -9.38 -4.63
C VAL A 153 -1.34 -10.50 -3.58
N GLY A 154 -1.54 -10.16 -2.29
CA GLY A 154 -1.58 -11.13 -1.20
C GLY A 154 -0.21 -11.56 -0.68
N LEU A 155 0.84 -10.78 -0.95
CA LEU A 155 2.19 -11.00 -0.43
C LEU A 155 2.37 -10.43 0.97
N PHE A 156 1.49 -9.54 1.41
CA PHE A 156 1.54 -8.88 2.71
C PHE A 156 0.16 -8.85 3.38
N PRO A 157 0.07 -8.85 4.72
CA PRO A 157 -1.20 -8.73 5.43
C PRO A 157 -1.86 -7.38 5.16
N VAL A 158 -3.19 -7.33 5.16
CA VAL A 158 -3.96 -6.11 4.88
C VAL A 158 -3.63 -5.01 5.90
N THR A 159 -3.08 -3.89 5.41
CA THR A 159 -2.67 -2.76 6.24
C THR A 159 -3.71 -1.65 6.31
N GLY A 160 -4.67 -1.60 5.37
CA GLY A 160 -5.64 -0.51 5.28
C GLY A 160 -5.00 0.81 4.81
N GLN A 161 -3.90 0.74 4.06
CA GLN A 161 -3.22 1.92 3.51
C GLN A 161 -3.68 2.15 2.08
N PRO A 162 -4.19 3.34 1.74
CA PRO A 162 -4.59 3.65 0.36
C PRO A 162 -3.37 3.78 -0.55
N LEU A 163 -3.55 3.46 -1.83
CA LEU A 163 -2.53 3.70 -2.85
C LEU A 163 -2.37 5.22 -3.09
N PRO A 164 -1.20 5.81 -2.85
CA PRO A 164 -0.99 7.25 -2.99
C PRO A 164 -1.37 7.75 -4.39
N LEU A 165 -2.01 8.91 -4.48
CA LEU A 165 -2.42 9.58 -5.73
C LEU A 165 -3.49 8.88 -6.57
N VAL A 166 -3.77 7.60 -6.34
CA VAL A 166 -4.73 6.80 -7.13
C VAL A 166 -5.99 6.49 -6.32
N SER A 167 -5.85 6.14 -5.04
CA SER A 167 -6.98 5.78 -4.19
C SER A 167 -7.89 6.97 -3.87
N LYS A 168 -9.19 6.71 -3.79
CA LYS A 168 -10.18 7.67 -3.33
C LYS A 168 -10.13 7.78 -1.80
N GLY A 169 -9.43 8.81 -1.31
CA GLY A 169 -9.37 9.11 0.12
C GLY A 169 -9.27 10.63 0.32
N GLY A 170 -10.27 11.26 0.96
CA GLY A 170 -10.32 12.73 1.07
C GLY A 170 -9.08 13.34 1.74
N THR A 171 -8.75 12.91 2.94
CA THR A 171 -7.57 13.39 3.68
C THR A 171 -6.25 12.91 3.07
N SER A 172 -6.20 11.68 2.60
CA SER A 172 -5.02 11.10 1.93
C SER A 172 -4.66 11.87 0.67
N THR A 173 -5.65 12.24 -0.15
CA THR A 173 -5.43 13.02 -1.37
C THR A 173 -4.84 14.40 -1.05
N LEU A 174 -5.37 15.11 -0.04
CA LEU A 174 -4.84 16.41 0.37
C LEU A 174 -3.37 16.33 0.82
N ILE A 175 -3.03 15.33 1.62
CA ILE A 175 -1.67 15.11 2.11
C ILE A 175 -0.74 14.77 0.94
N ASN A 176 -1.17 13.91 0.03
CA ASN A 176 -0.38 13.54 -1.15
C ASN A 176 -0.16 14.74 -2.09
N CYS A 177 -1.16 15.60 -2.26
CA CYS A 177 -1.01 16.87 -3.01
C CYS A 177 -0.01 17.80 -2.35
N ALA A 178 -0.02 17.91 -1.02
CA ALA A 178 0.98 18.70 -0.27
C ALA A 178 2.40 18.12 -0.46
N TYR A 179 2.56 16.80 -0.44
CA TYR A 179 3.85 16.14 -0.71
C TYR A 179 4.37 16.45 -2.11
N ILE A 180 3.54 16.34 -3.13
CA ILE A 180 3.92 16.70 -4.51
C ILE A 180 4.23 18.19 -4.60
N GLY A 181 3.45 19.05 -3.95
CA GLY A 181 3.71 20.51 -3.89
C GLY A 181 5.08 20.84 -3.30
N MET A 182 5.49 20.16 -2.23
CA MET A 182 6.82 20.32 -1.65
C MET A 182 7.93 19.88 -2.61
N ILE A 183 7.78 18.75 -3.29
CA ILE A 183 8.74 18.28 -4.30
C ILE A 183 8.88 19.31 -5.45
N LEU A 184 7.74 19.82 -5.94
CA LEU A 184 7.73 20.83 -7.03
C LEU A 184 8.33 22.16 -6.59
N SER A 185 8.09 22.60 -5.36
CA SER A 185 8.67 23.83 -4.79
C SER A 185 10.19 23.75 -4.77
N VAL A 186 10.75 22.64 -4.32
CA VAL A 186 12.21 22.43 -4.33
C VAL A 186 12.74 22.35 -5.75
N SER A 187 12.04 21.65 -6.65
CA SER A 187 12.44 21.56 -8.06
C SER A 187 12.51 22.92 -8.74
N ARG A 188 11.57 23.82 -8.44
CA ARG A 188 11.58 25.19 -8.96
C ARG A 188 12.73 26.01 -8.41
N TYR A 189 13.02 25.86 -7.12
CA TYR A 189 14.16 26.55 -6.49
C TYR A 189 15.49 26.13 -7.13
N THR A 190 15.70 24.83 -7.40
CA THR A 190 16.92 24.36 -8.04
C THR A 190 17.05 24.81 -9.49
N ALA A 191 15.95 24.96 -10.24
CA ALA A 191 15.98 25.47 -11.60
C ALA A 191 16.42 26.94 -11.68
N HIS A 192 16.04 27.77 -10.72
CA HIS A 192 16.47 29.18 -10.65
C HIS A 192 17.93 29.38 -10.26
N LEU A 193 18.61 28.37 -9.73
CA LEU A 193 20.05 28.44 -9.42
C LEU A 193 20.94 28.08 -10.62
N GLU A 194 20.34 27.46 -11.66
CA GLU A 194 21.03 27.08 -12.89
C GLU A 194 20.96 28.19 -13.99
N GLU A 195 20.13 29.25 -13.81
CA GLU A 195 20.03 30.46 -14.66
C GLU A 195 20.97 31.56 -14.17
#